data_331ca8e5d6191fe37ebda2b424186511
#
_entry.id   331ca8e5d6191fe37ebda2b424186511
#
_cell.length_a   1.000
_cell.length_b   1.000
_cell.length_c   1.000
_cell.angle_alpha   90.00
_cell.angle_beta   90.00
_cell.angle_gamma   90.00
#
_symmetry.space_group_name_H-M   'P 1'
#
loop_
_entity.id
_entity.type
_entity.pdbx_description
1 polymer ?
#
loop_
_entity_poly.entity_id
_entity_poly.type
_entity_poly.pdbx_seq_one_letter_code
_entity_poly.pdbx_strand_id
1 'polypeptide(L)'
;MEVRFKISNFSKCLLAVLCFLIGITEGRESYIAVESYSGKIVLELNADKRRPVASLTKIATAMVVLDWAKLSGTSMAEIAIVPQGTSLIGGFNPMGLIPGDRISLREAMYSMLLGSDNVAAATLADHAGRSIQSRSGGLSPEAAFVTEMNNLARGLGMQQTRFVNSHGMDGSRSQGISTARDMARLAIYAMRNPGFQFYVKQTVRTISSFRFNQKRSFKVRNTHAMI
;
A
#
# COMPACT_ATOMS: atom_id res chain seq x y z
N MET A 1 -19.03 -5.21 -22.49
CA MET A 1 -20.01 -6.18 -21.92
C MET A 1 -19.95 -6.02 -20.40
N GLU A 2 -20.90 -5.23 -19.85
CA GLU A 2 -20.99 -5.03 -18.40
C GLU A 2 -21.57 -6.27 -17.74
N VAL A 3 -20.78 -6.93 -16.92
CA VAL A 3 -21.28 -8.03 -16.07
C VAL A 3 -21.79 -7.41 -14.78
N ARG A 4 -23.10 -7.11 -14.73
CA ARG A 4 -23.79 -6.74 -13.49
C ARG A 4 -24.10 -8.00 -12.69
N PHE A 5 -23.36 -8.23 -11.62
CA PHE A 5 -23.72 -9.22 -10.61
C PHE A 5 -24.78 -8.65 -9.65
N LYS A 6 -25.99 -9.22 -9.69
CA LYS A 6 -27.03 -8.98 -8.69
C LYS A 6 -26.69 -9.83 -7.46
N ILE A 7 -26.16 -9.21 -6.42
CA ILE A 7 -25.92 -9.89 -5.14
C ILE A 7 -27.21 -9.82 -4.33
N SER A 8 -27.98 -10.90 -4.34
CA SER A 8 -29.10 -11.09 -3.40
C SER A 8 -28.56 -11.77 -2.13
N ASN A 9 -28.78 -11.13 -0.99
CA ASN A 9 -28.72 -11.65 0.38
C ASN A 9 -27.84 -12.89 0.63
N PHE A 10 -26.53 -12.67 0.80
CA PHE A 10 -25.66 -13.60 1.48
C PHE A 10 -25.01 -12.93 2.69
N SER A 11 -25.16 -13.61 3.81
CA SER A 11 -24.69 -13.27 5.16
C SER A 11 -23.30 -12.69 5.21
N LYS A 12 -23.17 -11.62 5.90
CA LYS A 12 -22.13 -10.76 6.54
C LYS A 12 -20.63 -11.17 6.59
N CYS A 13 -20.07 -11.99 5.70
CA CYS A 13 -18.66 -12.40 5.74
C CYS A 13 -17.97 -12.62 4.39
N LEU A 14 -18.47 -12.12 3.27
CA LEU A 14 -17.79 -12.25 1.99
C LEU A 14 -17.07 -10.95 1.64
N LEU A 15 -15.84 -10.76 2.12
CA LEU A 15 -14.92 -9.76 1.61
C LEU A 15 -14.13 -10.38 0.45
N ALA A 16 -14.64 -10.24 -0.77
CA ALA A 16 -13.89 -10.61 -1.96
C ALA A 16 -12.76 -9.60 -2.19
N VAL A 17 -11.51 -10.01 -2.02
CA VAL A 17 -10.35 -9.21 -2.43
C VAL A 17 -10.17 -9.38 -3.93
N LEU A 18 -10.64 -8.41 -4.70
CA LEU A 18 -10.48 -8.38 -6.15
C LEU A 18 -9.20 -7.62 -6.50
N CYS A 19 -8.11 -8.34 -6.76
CA CYS A 19 -6.88 -7.73 -7.25
C CYS A 19 -6.92 -7.64 -8.78
N PHE A 20 -7.28 -6.47 -9.32
CA PHE A 20 -7.19 -6.16 -10.75
C PHE A 20 -5.79 -5.62 -11.08
N LEU A 21 -5.07 -6.33 -11.93
CA LEU A 21 -3.91 -5.79 -12.64
C LEU A 21 -4.34 -5.59 -14.11
N ILE A 22 -4.83 -4.38 -14.42
CA ILE A 22 -5.33 -4.03 -15.76
C ILE A 22 -4.17 -3.59 -16.65
N GLY A 23 -3.90 -4.35 -17.68
CA GLY A 23 -3.09 -3.91 -18.83
C GLY A 23 -4.00 -3.68 -20.05
N ILE A 24 -3.86 -2.55 -20.73
CA ILE A 24 -4.76 -2.02 -21.78
C ILE A 24 -4.71 -2.76 -23.12
N THR A 25 -4.36 -4.05 -23.16
CA THR A 25 -4.40 -4.86 -24.41
C THR A 25 -4.98 -6.24 -24.14
N GLU A 26 -5.77 -6.75 -25.07
CA GLU A 26 -6.38 -8.08 -24.99
C GLU A 26 -5.36 -9.16 -24.56
N GLY A 27 -5.73 -9.99 -23.57
CA GLY A 27 -4.87 -11.06 -23.04
C GLY A 27 -3.91 -10.64 -21.90
N ARG A 28 -3.93 -9.39 -21.44
CA ARG A 28 -3.04 -8.89 -20.37
C ARG A 28 -3.68 -8.81 -18.97
N GLU A 29 -4.90 -9.24 -18.81
CA GLU A 29 -5.56 -9.24 -17.51
C GLU A 29 -5.07 -10.39 -16.63
N SER A 30 -4.93 -10.10 -15.33
CA SER A 30 -4.68 -11.10 -14.30
C SER A 30 -5.51 -10.73 -13.08
N TYR A 31 -6.33 -11.64 -12.60
CA TYR A 31 -7.15 -11.42 -11.41
C TYR A 31 -7.35 -12.72 -10.63
N ILE A 32 -7.72 -12.57 -9.37
CA ILE A 32 -8.15 -13.64 -8.50
C ILE A 32 -9.17 -13.10 -7.50
N ALA A 33 -10.23 -13.84 -7.26
CA ALA A 33 -11.17 -13.61 -6.17
C ALA A 33 -11.08 -14.77 -5.19
N VAL A 34 -10.88 -14.45 -3.92
CA VAL A 34 -10.75 -15.44 -2.86
C VAL A 34 -11.69 -15.10 -1.71
N GLU A 35 -12.24 -16.14 -1.09
CA GLU A 35 -12.95 -15.99 0.17
C GLU A 35 -11.89 -15.74 1.28
N SER A 36 -12.03 -14.63 2.03
CA SER A 36 -10.99 -14.10 2.90
C SER A 36 -10.71 -14.97 4.14
N TYR A 37 -11.66 -15.75 4.59
CA TYR A 37 -11.54 -16.61 5.78
C TYR A 37 -10.86 -17.94 5.45
N SER A 38 -11.37 -18.66 4.46
CA SER A 38 -10.88 -19.98 4.06
C SER A 38 -9.74 -19.96 3.05
N GLY A 39 -9.57 -18.83 2.33
CA GLY A 39 -8.65 -18.72 1.19
C GLY A 39 -9.16 -19.45 -0.07
N LYS A 40 -10.41 -19.94 -0.07
CA LYS A 40 -10.99 -20.64 -1.23
C LYS A 40 -11.04 -19.71 -2.44
N ILE A 41 -10.48 -20.17 -3.55
CA ILE A 41 -10.53 -19.45 -4.82
C ILE A 41 -11.94 -19.56 -5.39
N VAL A 42 -12.55 -18.41 -5.68
CA VAL A 42 -13.87 -18.28 -6.28
C VAL A 42 -13.77 -18.10 -7.79
N LEU A 43 -12.78 -17.30 -8.21
CA LEU A 43 -12.55 -16.97 -9.61
C LEU A 43 -11.08 -16.61 -9.82
N GLU A 44 -10.48 -17.02 -10.93
CA GLU A 44 -9.13 -16.59 -11.29
C GLU A 44 -8.92 -16.60 -12.81
N LEU A 45 -8.06 -15.70 -13.27
CA LEU A 45 -7.53 -15.68 -14.63
C LEU A 45 -6.07 -15.24 -14.59
N ASN A 46 -5.19 -16.01 -15.22
CA ASN A 46 -3.76 -15.71 -15.29
C ASN A 46 -3.14 -15.36 -13.92
N ALA A 47 -3.65 -15.95 -12.83
CA ALA A 47 -3.35 -15.55 -11.45
C ALA A 47 -1.86 -15.70 -11.09
N ASP A 48 -1.12 -16.55 -11.79
CA ASP A 48 0.32 -16.80 -11.59
C ASP A 48 1.21 -16.05 -12.59
N LYS A 49 0.63 -15.28 -13.51
CA LYS A 49 1.43 -14.44 -14.41
C LYS A 49 2.02 -13.26 -13.68
N ARG A 50 3.33 -13.06 -13.80
CA ARG A 50 4.04 -11.90 -13.28
C ARG A 50 3.60 -10.62 -13.98
N ARG A 51 3.28 -9.59 -13.19
CA ARG A 51 2.83 -8.28 -13.65
C ARG A 51 3.48 -7.17 -12.83
N PRO A 52 3.59 -5.96 -13.38
CA PRO A 52 3.89 -4.77 -12.58
C PRO A 52 2.88 -4.62 -11.44
N VAL A 53 3.38 -4.32 -10.23
CA VAL A 53 2.54 -4.23 -9.02
C VAL A 53 1.82 -2.90 -8.92
N ALA A 54 2.44 -1.82 -9.40
CA ALA A 54 1.94 -0.45 -9.25
C ALA A 54 1.51 -0.16 -7.80
N SER A 55 0.42 0.58 -7.61
CA SER A 55 -0.03 1.04 -6.28
C SER A 55 -0.46 -0.07 -5.31
N LEU A 56 -0.64 -1.32 -5.75
CA LEU A 56 -0.83 -2.44 -4.83
C LEU A 56 0.37 -2.65 -3.88
N THR A 57 1.55 -2.17 -4.27
CA THR A 57 2.76 -2.07 -3.41
C THR A 57 2.45 -1.44 -2.05
N LYS A 58 1.56 -0.44 -1.99
CA LYS A 58 1.22 0.30 -0.78
C LYS A 58 0.56 -0.56 0.32
N ILE A 59 0.02 -1.72 -0.05
CA ILE A 59 -0.48 -2.70 0.94
C ILE A 59 0.71 -3.25 1.75
N ALA A 60 1.81 -3.63 1.09
CA ALA A 60 3.01 -4.10 1.77
C ALA A 60 3.64 -2.98 2.60
N THR A 61 3.69 -1.75 2.06
CA THR A 61 4.18 -0.57 2.79
C THR A 61 3.38 -0.35 4.07
N ALA A 62 2.05 -0.40 4.00
CA ALA A 62 1.20 -0.23 5.18
C ALA A 62 1.46 -1.31 6.23
N MET A 63 1.60 -2.57 5.82
CA MET A 63 1.85 -3.67 6.75
C MET A 63 3.21 -3.54 7.43
N VAL A 64 4.27 -3.21 6.69
CA VAL A 64 5.62 -2.98 7.28
C VAL A 64 5.59 -1.81 8.26
N VAL A 65 4.91 -0.70 7.95
CA VAL A 65 4.78 0.44 8.87
C VAL A 65 4.04 0.05 10.15
N LEU A 66 2.93 -0.68 10.04
CA LEU A 66 2.14 -1.10 11.21
C LEU A 66 2.92 -2.09 12.09
N ASP A 67 3.61 -3.04 11.49
CA ASP A 67 4.44 -4.02 12.21
C ASP A 67 5.64 -3.33 12.89
N TRP A 68 6.32 -2.44 12.17
CA TRP A 68 7.41 -1.63 12.73
C TRP A 68 6.94 -0.77 13.91
N ALA A 69 5.82 -0.04 13.76
CA ALA A 69 5.29 0.82 14.80
C ALA A 69 4.92 0.01 16.06
N LYS A 70 4.32 -1.17 15.87
CA LYS A 70 4.00 -2.09 16.97
C LYS A 70 5.25 -2.60 17.69
N LEU A 71 6.28 -3.02 16.94
CA LEU A 71 7.52 -3.57 17.50
C LEU A 71 8.39 -2.52 18.19
N SER A 72 8.41 -1.29 17.67
CA SER A 72 9.19 -0.19 18.24
C SER A 72 8.45 0.58 19.35
N GLY A 73 7.14 0.35 19.53
CA GLY A 73 6.30 1.14 20.41
C GLY A 73 6.02 2.57 19.87
N THR A 74 6.29 2.82 18.58
CA THR A 74 6.11 4.14 17.97
C THR A 74 4.64 4.49 17.82
N SER A 75 4.27 5.68 18.28
CA SER A 75 2.92 6.21 18.13
C SER A 75 2.64 6.64 16.69
N MET A 76 1.50 6.25 16.14
CA MET A 76 1.06 6.76 14.83
C MET A 76 0.74 8.27 14.82
N ALA A 77 0.78 8.95 15.98
CA ALA A 77 0.71 10.39 16.08
C ALA A 77 2.08 11.08 15.89
N GLU A 78 3.17 10.31 15.85
CA GLU A 78 4.52 10.83 15.61
C GLU A 78 4.60 11.54 14.26
N ILE A 79 5.39 12.62 14.21
CA ILE A 79 5.52 13.48 13.03
C ILE A 79 6.70 13.01 12.17
N ALA A 80 6.42 12.65 10.94
CA ALA A 80 7.40 12.45 9.89
C ALA A 80 7.62 13.73 9.09
N ILE A 81 8.84 13.89 8.56
CA ILE A 81 9.21 14.98 7.65
C ILE A 81 9.32 14.39 6.26
N VAL A 82 8.67 15.03 5.28
CA VAL A 82 8.74 14.64 3.87
C VAL A 82 10.19 14.75 3.38
N PRO A 83 10.82 13.66 2.91
CA PRO A 83 12.23 13.65 2.54
C PRO A 83 12.50 14.36 1.21
N GLN A 84 13.73 14.87 1.03
CA GLN A 84 14.15 15.65 -0.15
C GLN A 84 13.96 14.88 -1.47
N GLY A 85 14.24 13.57 -1.49
CA GLY A 85 14.12 12.74 -2.69
C GLY A 85 12.71 12.62 -3.27
N THR A 86 11.68 13.01 -2.51
CA THR A 86 10.28 12.88 -2.96
C THR A 86 9.90 13.87 -4.06
N SER A 87 10.66 14.93 -4.29
CA SER A 87 10.45 15.87 -5.40
C SER A 87 10.53 15.21 -6.78
N LEU A 88 11.21 14.08 -6.88
CA LEU A 88 11.38 13.30 -8.12
C LEU A 88 10.34 12.19 -8.29
N ILE A 89 9.48 11.97 -7.29
CA ILE A 89 8.44 10.95 -7.34
C ILE A 89 7.24 11.51 -8.11
N GLY A 90 6.95 10.90 -9.26
CA GLY A 90 5.76 11.23 -10.04
C GLY A 90 4.48 10.60 -9.51
N GLY A 91 3.37 10.81 -10.24
CA GLY A 91 2.06 10.19 -9.99
C GLY A 91 1.26 10.89 -8.88
N PHE A 92 0.44 10.13 -8.15
CA PHE A 92 -0.52 10.68 -7.20
C PHE A 92 0.14 11.26 -5.96
N ASN A 93 -0.18 12.53 -5.69
CA ASN A 93 0.16 13.27 -4.47
C ASN A 93 -1.02 14.20 -4.12
N PRO A 94 -2.17 13.66 -3.69
CA PRO A 94 -3.41 14.42 -3.49
C PRO A 94 -3.30 15.50 -2.42
N MET A 95 -2.38 15.36 -1.46
CA MET A 95 -2.10 16.40 -0.47
C MET A 95 -1.17 17.51 -0.98
N GLY A 96 -0.54 17.33 -2.13
CA GLY A 96 0.50 18.24 -2.61
C GLY A 96 1.66 18.36 -1.61
N LEU A 97 2.07 17.24 -1.01
CA LEU A 97 3.21 17.19 -0.11
C LEU A 97 4.50 17.54 -0.86
N ILE A 98 5.35 18.35 -0.24
CA ILE A 98 6.68 18.70 -0.76
C ILE A 98 7.73 18.43 0.32
N PRO A 99 9.02 18.30 -0.06
CA PRO A 99 10.12 18.16 0.89
C PRO A 99 10.07 19.21 2.01
N GLY A 100 10.25 18.73 3.25
CA GLY A 100 10.20 19.55 4.45
C GLY A 100 8.81 19.71 5.08
N ASP A 101 7.72 19.35 4.38
CA ASP A 101 6.40 19.28 5.02
C ASP A 101 6.41 18.28 6.18
N ARG A 102 5.62 18.55 7.21
CA ARG A 102 5.47 17.72 8.40
C ARG A 102 4.08 17.09 8.43
N ILE A 103 4.02 15.77 8.63
CA ILE A 103 2.77 15.01 8.64
C ILE A 103 2.86 13.90 9.68
N SER A 104 1.78 13.62 10.41
CA SER A 104 1.79 12.46 11.30
C SER A 104 1.77 11.16 10.50
N LEU A 105 2.35 10.09 11.07
CA LEU A 105 2.32 8.76 10.45
C LEU A 105 0.89 8.33 10.15
N ARG A 106 -0.06 8.65 11.05
CA ARG A 106 -1.50 8.35 10.85
C ARG A 106 -2.07 9.05 9.63
N GLU A 107 -1.81 10.35 9.47
CA GLU A 107 -2.32 11.12 8.34
C GLU A 107 -1.67 10.68 7.02
N ALA A 108 -0.37 10.36 7.05
CA ALA A 108 0.34 9.80 5.91
C ALA A 108 -0.23 8.42 5.49
N MET A 109 -0.56 7.54 6.45
CA MET A 109 -1.25 6.28 6.17
C MET A 109 -2.61 6.48 5.50
N TYR A 110 -3.41 7.45 5.96
CA TYR A 110 -4.68 7.78 5.31
C TYR A 110 -4.47 8.30 3.88
N SER A 111 -3.52 9.22 3.66
CA SER A 111 -3.24 9.73 2.32
C SER A 111 -2.79 8.63 1.38
N MET A 112 -1.87 7.77 1.85
CA MET A 112 -1.36 6.65 1.08
C MET A 112 -2.43 5.62 0.72
N LEU A 113 -3.25 5.19 1.69
CA LEU A 113 -4.20 4.09 1.49
C LEU A 113 -5.49 4.54 0.81
N LEU A 114 -6.00 5.73 1.10
CA LEU A 114 -7.25 6.22 0.50
C LEU A 114 -7.00 6.94 -0.82
N GLY A 115 -5.97 7.81 -0.87
CA GLY A 115 -5.65 8.65 -2.01
C GLY A 115 -4.54 8.12 -2.92
N SER A 116 -4.00 6.95 -2.61
CA SER A 116 -2.87 6.36 -3.34
C SER A 116 -1.62 7.27 -3.41
N ASP A 117 -1.39 8.09 -2.39
CA ASP A 117 -0.34 9.12 -2.32
C ASP A 117 1.07 8.48 -2.30
N ASN A 118 1.85 8.77 -3.35
CA ASN A 118 3.20 8.24 -3.51
C ASN A 118 4.20 8.92 -2.56
N VAL A 119 4.04 10.23 -2.34
CA VAL A 119 4.91 11.00 -1.45
C VAL A 119 4.68 10.61 0.00
N ALA A 120 3.42 10.38 0.40
CA ALA A 120 3.10 9.86 1.72
C ALA A 120 3.70 8.46 1.94
N ALA A 121 3.66 7.58 0.93
CA ALA A 121 4.29 6.25 1.00
C ALA A 121 5.80 6.35 1.22
N ALA A 122 6.48 7.19 0.44
CA ALA A 122 7.92 7.41 0.59
C ALA A 122 8.28 8.06 1.94
N THR A 123 7.44 8.96 2.44
CA THR A 123 7.62 9.60 3.75
C THR A 123 7.54 8.57 4.89
N LEU A 124 6.56 7.68 4.83
CA LEU A 124 6.43 6.58 5.78
C LEU A 124 7.63 5.63 5.74
N ALA A 125 8.07 5.27 4.53
CA ALA A 125 9.21 4.39 4.32
C ALA A 125 10.53 5.01 4.79
N ASP A 126 10.76 6.30 4.53
CA ASP A 126 11.95 7.00 5.03
C ASP A 126 11.95 7.06 6.58
N HIS A 127 10.83 7.44 7.17
CA HIS A 127 10.71 7.56 8.63
C HIS A 127 10.94 6.21 9.35
N ALA A 128 10.22 5.18 8.99
CA ALA A 128 10.40 3.84 9.56
C ALA A 128 11.75 3.24 9.19
N GLY A 129 12.19 3.47 7.95
CA GLY A 129 13.44 2.98 7.39
C GLY A 129 14.67 3.47 8.14
N ARG A 130 14.68 4.71 8.68
CA ARG A 130 15.77 5.21 9.53
C ARG A 130 15.99 4.35 10.76
N SER A 131 14.90 3.98 11.44
CA SER A 131 14.94 3.11 12.61
C SER A 131 15.33 1.67 12.24
N ILE A 132 14.88 1.16 11.09
CA ILE A 132 15.23 -0.17 10.59
C ILE A 132 16.71 -0.19 10.19
N GLN A 133 17.18 0.79 9.43
CA GLN A 133 18.55 0.92 8.98
C GLN A 133 19.55 0.92 10.15
N SER A 134 19.24 1.63 11.23
CA SER A 134 20.11 1.71 12.41
C SER A 134 20.33 0.35 13.09
N ARG A 135 19.42 -0.60 12.90
CA ARG A 135 19.48 -1.95 13.50
C ARG A 135 20.05 -3.01 12.55
N SER A 136 19.76 -2.91 11.27
CA SER A 136 20.09 -3.97 10.29
C SER A 136 21.27 -3.60 9.37
N GLY A 137 21.74 -2.34 9.41
CA GLY A 137 22.62 -1.80 8.38
C GLY A 137 21.85 -1.59 7.08
N GLY A 138 22.43 -0.91 6.13
CA GLY A 138 21.81 -0.68 4.82
C GLY A 138 22.32 0.61 4.18
N LEU A 139 22.17 0.70 2.86
CA LEU A 139 22.68 1.82 2.08
C LEU A 139 21.83 3.09 2.26
N SER A 140 20.54 2.96 2.55
CA SER A 140 19.63 4.07 2.79
C SER A 140 18.38 3.63 3.59
N PRO A 141 17.65 4.56 4.24
CA PRO A 141 16.39 4.25 4.92
C PRO A 141 15.37 3.53 4.02
N GLU A 142 15.19 4.01 2.78
CA GLU A 142 14.27 3.37 1.84
C GLU A 142 14.73 1.96 1.46
N ALA A 143 16.03 1.74 1.23
CA ALA A 143 16.54 0.41 0.91
C ALA A 143 16.34 -0.57 2.07
N ALA A 144 16.55 -0.15 3.31
CA ALA A 144 16.26 -0.95 4.50
C ALA A 144 14.76 -1.28 4.60
N PHE A 145 13.90 -0.29 4.36
CA PHE A 145 12.44 -0.48 4.37
C PHE A 145 11.97 -1.46 3.26
N VAL A 146 12.48 -1.31 2.04
CA VAL A 146 12.16 -2.21 0.91
C VAL A 146 12.65 -3.63 1.19
N THR A 147 13.77 -3.78 1.91
CA THR A 147 14.22 -5.11 2.37
C THR A 147 13.17 -5.75 3.27
N GLU A 148 12.58 -5.01 4.21
CA GLU A 148 11.50 -5.52 5.07
C GLU A 148 10.22 -5.84 4.27
N MET A 149 9.86 -5.06 3.25
CA MET A 149 8.76 -5.39 2.35
C MET A 149 9.00 -6.74 1.65
N ASN A 150 10.21 -7.00 1.19
CA ASN A 150 10.56 -8.28 0.56
C ASN A 150 10.70 -9.42 1.57
N ASN A 151 11.07 -9.14 2.83
CA ASN A 151 11.04 -10.10 3.93
C ASN A 151 9.60 -10.52 4.23
N LEU A 152 8.68 -9.56 4.32
CA LEU A 152 7.25 -9.83 4.47
C LEU A 152 6.71 -10.70 3.32
N ALA A 153 7.05 -10.36 2.08
CA ALA A 153 6.64 -11.14 0.91
C ALA A 153 7.13 -12.61 1.01
N ARG A 154 8.40 -12.82 1.36
CA ARG A 154 8.95 -14.16 1.56
C ARG A 154 8.24 -14.91 2.69
N GLY A 155 8.00 -14.25 3.81
CA GLY A 155 7.28 -14.83 4.96
C GLY A 155 5.85 -15.26 4.63
N LEU A 156 5.20 -14.57 3.68
CA LEU A 156 3.86 -14.91 3.18
C LEU A 156 3.87 -15.93 2.03
N GLY A 157 5.03 -16.44 1.63
CA GLY A 157 5.17 -17.38 0.52
C GLY A 157 4.91 -16.75 -0.86
N MET A 158 5.12 -15.43 -1.00
CA MET A 158 4.95 -14.67 -2.25
C MET A 158 6.21 -14.80 -3.11
N GLN A 159 6.47 -16.00 -3.62
CA GLN A 159 7.73 -16.36 -4.29
C GLN A 159 7.95 -15.65 -5.63
N GLN A 160 6.91 -15.12 -6.24
CA GLN A 160 6.99 -14.41 -7.53
C GLN A 160 6.90 -12.89 -7.36
N THR A 161 7.08 -12.40 -6.12
CA THR A 161 6.97 -10.98 -5.79
C THR A 161 8.32 -10.38 -5.47
N ARG A 162 8.58 -9.19 -6.02
CA ARG A 162 9.71 -8.34 -5.68
C ARG A 162 9.27 -6.88 -5.67
N PHE A 163 9.33 -6.26 -4.51
CA PHE A 163 9.17 -4.82 -4.34
C PHE A 163 10.50 -4.10 -4.56
N VAL A 164 10.47 -2.92 -5.18
CA VAL A 164 11.66 -2.11 -5.51
C VAL A 164 11.61 -0.71 -4.89
N ASN A 165 10.44 -0.28 -4.45
CA ASN A 165 10.20 0.97 -3.73
C ASN A 165 8.94 0.84 -2.87
N SER A 166 8.64 1.88 -2.08
CA SER A 166 7.50 1.92 -1.15
C SER A 166 6.17 2.35 -1.78
N HIS A 167 6.18 2.90 -2.99
CA HIS A 167 5.01 3.57 -3.58
C HIS A 167 4.46 2.90 -4.85
N GLY A 168 5.24 2.03 -5.50
CA GLY A 168 4.84 1.28 -6.70
C GLY A 168 4.93 2.06 -8.01
N MET A 169 5.58 3.24 -8.03
CA MET A 169 5.95 3.88 -9.29
C MET A 169 7.22 3.23 -9.82
N ASP A 170 7.13 2.71 -11.02
CA ASP A 170 8.27 2.08 -11.69
C ASP A 170 9.26 3.12 -12.20
N GLY A 171 10.52 2.88 -11.95
CA GLY A 171 11.61 3.61 -12.58
C GLY A 171 11.97 3.00 -13.95
N SER A 172 12.70 3.75 -14.77
CA SER A 172 13.16 3.29 -16.07
C SER A 172 14.05 2.02 -16.02
N ARG A 173 14.66 1.74 -14.87
CA ARG A 173 15.61 0.63 -14.68
C ARG A 173 15.17 -0.42 -13.66
N SER A 174 14.07 -0.20 -12.93
CA SER A 174 13.61 -1.12 -11.90
C SER A 174 12.10 -1.12 -11.81
N GLN A 175 11.51 -2.30 -11.86
CA GLN A 175 10.07 -2.52 -11.82
C GLN A 175 9.72 -3.48 -10.69
N GLY A 176 8.73 -3.09 -9.88
CA GLY A 176 8.11 -3.98 -8.92
C GLY A 176 7.24 -5.02 -9.64
N ILE A 177 7.41 -6.29 -9.28
CA ILE A 177 6.74 -7.41 -9.94
C ILE A 177 6.01 -8.26 -8.91
N SER A 178 4.82 -8.74 -9.24
CA SER A 178 4.08 -9.73 -8.46
C SER A 178 3.14 -10.55 -9.35
N THR A 179 2.32 -11.39 -8.73
CA THR A 179 1.22 -12.11 -9.35
C THR A 179 -0.08 -11.80 -8.61
N ALA A 180 -1.23 -11.99 -9.25
CA ALA A 180 -2.52 -11.81 -8.60
C ALA A 180 -2.66 -12.73 -7.38
N ARG A 181 -2.15 -13.96 -7.47
CA ARG A 181 -2.15 -14.94 -6.36
C ARG A 181 -1.31 -14.47 -5.17
N ASP A 182 -0.11 -13.94 -5.41
CA ASP A 182 0.73 -13.43 -4.35
C ASP A 182 0.09 -12.18 -3.70
N MET A 183 -0.46 -11.28 -4.51
CA MET A 183 -1.17 -10.10 -3.98
C MET A 183 -2.41 -10.48 -3.17
N ALA A 184 -3.11 -11.57 -3.51
CA ALA A 184 -4.21 -12.08 -2.69
C ALA A 184 -3.73 -12.56 -1.31
N ARG A 185 -2.56 -13.24 -1.24
CA ARG A 185 -1.96 -13.63 0.06
C ARG A 185 -1.69 -12.40 0.94
N LEU A 186 -1.07 -11.37 0.35
CA LEU A 186 -0.80 -10.11 1.06
C LEU A 186 -2.10 -9.43 1.51
N ALA A 187 -3.11 -9.38 0.64
CA ALA A 187 -4.38 -8.76 0.95
C ALA A 187 -5.14 -9.50 2.07
N ILE A 188 -5.16 -10.83 2.07
CA ILE A 188 -5.73 -11.63 3.15
C ILE A 188 -5.00 -11.35 4.46
N TYR A 189 -3.67 -11.32 4.45
CA TYR A 189 -2.86 -10.99 5.61
C TYR A 189 -3.18 -9.59 6.14
N ALA A 190 -3.20 -8.59 5.27
CA ALA A 190 -3.51 -7.21 5.64
C ALA A 190 -4.93 -7.06 6.20
N MET A 191 -5.91 -7.73 5.59
CA MET A 191 -7.30 -7.68 6.06
C MET A 191 -7.55 -8.39 7.40
N ARG A 192 -6.62 -9.21 7.87
CA ARG A 192 -6.65 -9.77 9.23
C ARG A 192 -6.06 -8.82 10.29
N ASN A 193 -5.40 -7.74 9.87
CA ASN A 193 -4.83 -6.75 10.76
C ASN A 193 -5.86 -5.65 11.07
N PRO A 194 -6.30 -5.48 12.35
CA PRO A 194 -7.30 -4.45 12.70
C PRO A 194 -6.83 -3.03 12.41
N GLY A 195 -5.51 -2.76 12.54
CA GLY A 195 -4.92 -1.47 12.20
C GLY A 195 -5.06 -1.15 10.72
N PHE A 196 -4.80 -2.11 9.82
CA PHE A 196 -5.01 -1.93 8.39
C PHE A 196 -6.49 -1.68 8.05
N GLN A 197 -7.39 -2.53 8.61
CA GLN A 197 -8.84 -2.37 8.42
C GLN A 197 -9.34 -0.99 8.86
N PHE A 198 -8.80 -0.45 9.97
CA PHE A 198 -9.16 0.88 10.48
C PHE A 198 -8.96 1.98 9.43
N TYR A 199 -7.88 1.92 8.65
CA TYR A 199 -7.61 2.89 7.58
C TYR A 199 -8.49 2.67 6.36
N VAL A 200 -8.55 1.44 5.83
CA VAL A 200 -9.18 1.19 4.53
C VAL A 200 -10.70 1.22 4.56
N LYS A 201 -11.33 1.09 5.72
CA LYS A 201 -12.79 1.22 5.89
C LYS A 201 -13.33 2.64 5.70
N GLN A 202 -12.47 3.66 5.67
CA GLN A 202 -12.92 5.04 5.52
C GLN A 202 -13.24 5.35 4.06
N THR A 203 -14.43 5.87 3.79
CA THR A 203 -14.80 6.33 2.44
C THR A 203 -14.21 7.71 2.14
N VAL A 204 -14.14 8.55 3.16
CA VAL A 204 -13.63 9.92 3.09
C VAL A 204 -13.00 10.29 4.43
N ARG A 205 -11.87 11.00 4.40
CA ARG A 205 -11.22 11.52 5.60
C ARG A 205 -10.67 12.91 5.36
N THR A 206 -10.89 13.84 6.31
CA THR A 206 -10.13 15.09 6.36
C THR A 206 -8.84 14.83 7.11
N ILE A 207 -7.71 15.07 6.45
CA ILE A 207 -6.36 14.87 6.98
C ILE A 207 -5.60 16.18 6.93
N SER A 208 -4.50 16.31 7.67
CA SER A 208 -3.73 17.54 7.73
C SER A 208 -2.23 17.31 7.72
N SER A 209 -1.53 18.31 7.19
CA SER A 209 -0.07 18.43 7.24
C SER A 209 0.31 19.85 7.67
N PHE A 210 1.58 20.09 7.90
CA PHE A 210 2.12 21.40 8.23
C PHE A 210 3.22 21.77 7.23
N ARG A 211 3.12 22.98 6.67
CA ARG A 211 4.14 23.63 5.86
C ARG A 211 4.52 24.96 6.50
N PHE A 212 5.80 25.18 6.77
CA PHE A 212 6.28 26.39 7.47
C PHE A 212 5.45 26.71 8.74
N ASN A 213 5.13 25.69 9.54
CA ASN A 213 4.26 25.74 10.72
C ASN A 213 2.79 26.12 10.46
N GLN A 214 2.39 26.31 9.21
CA GLN A 214 0.99 26.53 8.86
C GLN A 214 0.29 25.19 8.62
N LYS A 215 -0.85 24.98 9.32
CA LYS A 215 -1.68 23.80 9.13
C LYS A 215 -2.42 23.88 7.79
N ARG A 216 -2.32 22.80 7.03
CA ARG A 216 -3.06 22.60 5.78
C ARG A 216 -3.96 21.39 5.95
N SER A 217 -5.21 21.49 5.53
CA SER A 217 -6.20 20.42 5.63
C SER A 217 -6.68 19.99 4.24
N PHE A 218 -6.85 18.69 4.05
CA PHE A 218 -7.20 18.07 2.78
C PHE A 218 -8.29 17.03 2.99
N LYS A 219 -9.24 16.98 2.06
CA LYS A 219 -10.27 15.94 2.03
C LYS A 219 -9.82 14.84 1.06
N VAL A 220 -9.43 13.70 1.59
CA VAL A 220 -9.03 12.54 0.80
C VAL A 220 -10.19 11.57 0.72
N ARG A 221 -10.51 11.11 -0.49
CA ARG A 221 -11.53 10.10 -0.77
C ARG A 221 -10.86 8.77 -1.03
N ASN A 222 -11.50 7.70 -0.59
CA ASN A 222 -11.08 6.37 -0.95
C ASN A 222 -11.29 6.15 -2.45
N THR A 223 -10.23 5.73 -3.15
CA THR A 223 -10.29 5.45 -4.58
C THR A 223 -10.95 4.11 -4.92
N HIS A 224 -11.22 3.27 -3.91
CA HIS A 224 -11.94 2.02 -4.10
C HIS A 224 -13.45 2.25 -4.07
N ALA A 225 -14.10 2.13 -5.23
CA ALA A 225 -15.54 2.41 -5.40
C ALA A 225 -16.47 1.37 -4.73
N MET A 226 -15.93 0.29 -4.14
CA MET A 226 -16.72 -0.78 -3.53
C MET A 226 -16.79 -0.72 -1.99
N ILE A 227 -16.42 0.41 -1.41
CA ILE A 227 -16.51 0.65 0.05
C ILE A 227 -17.68 1.56 0.35
#